data_7749b89c4854eadfe82ed50c3986d888
#
_entry.id   7749b89c4854eadfe82ed50c3986d888
#
_cell.length_a   1.000
_cell.length_b   1.000
_cell.length_c   1.000
_cell.angle_alpha   90.00
_cell.angle_beta   90.00
_cell.angle_gamma   90.00
#
_symmetry.space_group_name_H-M   'P 1'
#
loop_
_entity.id
_entity.type
_entity.pdbx_description
1 polymer ?
#
loop_
_entity_poly.entity_id
_entity_poly.type
_entity_poly.pdbx_seq_one_letter_code
_entity_poly.pdbx_strand_id
1 'polypeptide(L)'
;MRNAIVCGSGVAGLSAAIALASKGWSVNIYERSSTVREIGAGIFIKGNGLRVLEGFGLLDRIRRDCIVLREARTLDKNGNILQQRLLHESNPVWNIQRELLIRALLARATELGARVHTDSSVDAISLDGRVSIRGSQVGAELVVAADGANSVARHALGLDRSARKPLSGAIRVLVPRSSHEAENIVREFWSGRLRVGVSPCTATEVFSYLIAPLNDQRGARTPIETEYWAARFPRLAAEGLFQRAAVEEGVHHRYPFVSASSWTRGCVALVGDAAHALPPTLGQGAGLSLMNTLLLSHYVSSRSDVPEALAAWEHDWRWVSNRTQIWARRYDWITSEWPPSVYALRNAVIWAIGKSRRFNGYMRVADRVDALSRKVLPAPRFTLQTGEPASNGSTG
;
A
#
# COMPACT_ATOMS: atom_id res chain seq x y z
N MET A 1 16.19 -29.97 -2.82
CA MET A 1 15.31 -28.89 -2.27
C MET A 1 15.46 -27.71 -3.18
N ARG A 2 14.36 -27.22 -3.75
CA ARG A 2 14.41 -26.04 -4.68
C ARG A 2 14.87 -24.80 -3.93
N ASN A 3 15.61 -23.94 -4.59
CA ASN A 3 16.17 -22.74 -3.96
C ASN A 3 15.69 -21.45 -4.65
N ALA A 4 15.49 -20.41 -3.84
CA ALA A 4 15.10 -19.10 -4.28
C ALA A 4 15.96 -18.00 -3.64
N ILE A 5 16.23 -16.97 -4.43
CA ILE A 5 16.81 -15.71 -3.97
C ILE A 5 15.72 -14.65 -3.99
N VAL A 6 15.61 -13.89 -2.91
CA VAL A 6 14.72 -12.73 -2.79
C VAL A 6 15.57 -11.47 -2.65
N CYS A 7 15.38 -10.51 -3.56
CA CYS A 7 16.11 -9.24 -3.55
C CYS A 7 15.24 -8.15 -2.87
N GLY A 8 15.61 -7.78 -1.65
CA GLY A 8 14.91 -6.82 -0.81
C GLY A 8 14.02 -7.46 0.27
N SER A 9 14.02 -6.85 1.46
CA SER A 9 13.30 -7.32 2.67
C SER A 9 12.09 -6.46 3.06
N GLY A 10 11.50 -5.73 2.11
CA GLY A 10 10.23 -5.04 2.30
C GLY A 10 9.04 -6.01 2.38
N VAL A 11 7.80 -5.48 2.46
CA VAL A 11 6.56 -6.28 2.56
C VAL A 11 6.51 -7.36 1.47
N ALA A 12 6.84 -7.03 0.23
CA ALA A 12 6.80 -7.98 -0.89
C ALA A 12 7.84 -9.09 -0.74
N GLY A 13 9.09 -8.74 -0.39
CA GLY A 13 10.17 -9.71 -0.27
C GLY A 13 9.96 -10.68 0.89
N LEU A 14 9.62 -10.16 2.07
CA LEU A 14 9.33 -11.00 3.24
C LEU A 14 8.11 -11.90 3.00
N SER A 15 7.07 -11.37 2.36
CA SER A 15 5.89 -12.15 1.97
C SER A 15 6.23 -13.26 0.98
N ALA A 16 7.08 -12.99 -0.02
CA ALA A 16 7.55 -14.00 -0.96
C ALA A 16 8.34 -15.09 -0.24
N ALA A 17 9.23 -14.69 0.67
CA ALA A 17 10.02 -15.64 1.45
C ALA A 17 9.14 -16.56 2.31
N ILE A 18 8.16 -16.01 3.02
CA ILE A 18 7.20 -16.81 3.80
C ILE A 18 6.46 -17.79 2.88
N ALA A 19 5.90 -17.28 1.77
CA ALA A 19 5.10 -18.07 0.87
C ALA A 19 5.88 -19.21 0.21
N LEU A 20 7.14 -19.00 -0.15
CA LEU A 20 8.03 -20.02 -0.73
C LEU A 20 8.52 -21.01 0.32
N ALA A 21 9.02 -20.51 1.48
CA ALA A 21 9.52 -21.37 2.54
C ALA A 21 8.43 -22.30 3.09
N SER A 22 7.18 -21.81 3.21
CA SER A 22 6.04 -22.66 3.62
C SER A 22 5.72 -23.78 2.63
N LYS A 23 6.28 -23.75 1.42
CA LYS A 23 6.18 -24.78 0.38
C LYS A 23 7.45 -25.58 0.19
N GLY A 24 8.39 -25.50 1.15
CA GLY A 24 9.62 -26.29 1.19
C GLY A 24 10.75 -25.74 0.31
N TRP A 25 10.69 -24.49 -0.14
CA TRP A 25 11.82 -23.84 -0.80
C TRP A 25 12.89 -23.39 0.22
N SER A 26 14.16 -23.55 -0.12
CA SER A 26 15.25 -22.88 0.59
C SER A 26 15.34 -21.42 0.11
N VAL A 27 15.17 -20.45 1.01
CA VAL A 27 15.07 -19.04 0.65
C VAL A 27 16.18 -18.22 1.28
N ASN A 28 16.93 -17.48 0.47
CA ASN A 28 17.88 -16.46 0.90
C ASN A 28 17.37 -15.07 0.49
N ILE A 29 17.28 -14.17 1.46
CA ILE A 29 16.85 -12.76 1.25
C ILE A 29 18.09 -11.90 1.34
N TYR A 30 18.32 -11.05 0.34
CA TYR A 30 19.41 -10.09 0.31
C TYR A 30 18.86 -8.67 0.43
N GLU A 31 19.26 -7.98 1.50
CA GLU A 31 18.83 -6.63 1.83
C GLU A 31 20.05 -5.68 1.82
N ARG A 32 19.93 -4.58 1.11
CA ARG A 32 20.99 -3.57 1.00
C ARG A 32 21.30 -2.83 2.30
N SER A 33 20.25 -2.64 3.13
CA SER A 33 20.37 -1.94 4.42
C SER A 33 21.03 -2.83 5.47
N SER A 34 21.68 -2.23 6.45
CA SER A 34 22.29 -2.95 7.59
C SER A 34 21.26 -3.57 8.54
N THR A 35 20.02 -3.13 8.46
CA THR A 35 18.90 -3.65 9.27
C THR A 35 17.65 -3.79 8.42
N VAL A 36 16.85 -4.81 8.71
CA VAL A 36 15.51 -4.96 8.14
C VAL A 36 14.56 -4.07 8.92
N ARG A 37 14.31 -2.90 8.37
CA ARG A 37 13.34 -1.94 8.93
C ARG A 37 12.68 -1.18 7.81
N GLU A 38 11.45 -0.74 8.02
CA GLU A 38 10.80 0.21 7.15
C GLU A 38 10.61 1.53 7.90
N ILE A 39 11.05 2.61 7.26
CA ILE A 39 10.80 3.95 7.77
C ILE A 39 9.39 4.34 7.33
N GLY A 40 8.56 4.72 8.27
CA GLY A 40 7.23 5.24 7.97
C GLY A 40 6.20 4.90 9.03
N ALA A 41 5.10 5.60 8.94
CA ALA A 41 4.03 5.59 9.92
C ALA A 41 3.09 4.36 9.74
N GLY A 42 1.80 4.61 9.58
CA GLY A 42 0.81 3.56 9.39
C GLY A 42 0.73 3.03 7.96
N ILE A 43 0.13 1.86 7.83
CA ILE A 43 -0.22 1.24 6.55
C ILE A 43 -1.61 0.61 6.63
N PHE A 44 -2.43 0.88 5.60
CA PHE A 44 -3.73 0.24 5.49
C PHE A 44 -3.61 -1.12 4.83
N ILE A 45 -4.08 -2.15 5.50
CA ILE A 45 -4.22 -3.51 4.95
C ILE A 45 -5.69 -3.82 4.83
N LYS A 46 -6.10 -4.24 3.65
CA LYS A 46 -7.49 -4.57 3.31
C LYS A 46 -7.70 -6.08 3.19
N GLY A 47 -8.92 -6.49 2.94
CA GLY A 47 -9.34 -7.89 2.95
C GLY A 47 -8.44 -8.85 2.16
N ASN A 48 -7.94 -8.43 0.98
CA ASN A 48 -7.00 -9.25 0.20
C ASN A 48 -5.67 -9.51 0.95
N GLY A 49 -5.09 -8.47 1.51
CA GLY A 49 -3.85 -8.59 2.30
C GLY A 49 -4.08 -9.29 3.63
N LEU A 50 -5.20 -9.00 4.32
CA LEU A 50 -5.53 -9.65 5.60
C LEU A 50 -5.69 -11.16 5.45
N ARG A 51 -6.35 -11.64 4.39
CA ARG A 51 -6.43 -13.09 4.12
C ARG A 51 -5.07 -13.73 3.91
N VAL A 52 -4.13 -13.04 3.27
CA VAL A 52 -2.76 -13.55 3.14
C VAL A 52 -2.05 -13.61 4.50
N LEU A 53 -2.18 -12.54 5.31
CA LEU A 53 -1.60 -12.52 6.67
C LEU A 53 -2.22 -13.61 7.56
N GLU A 54 -3.51 -13.91 7.40
CA GLU A 54 -4.18 -15.03 8.05
C GLU A 54 -3.57 -16.37 7.61
N GLY A 55 -3.41 -16.60 6.31
CA GLY A 55 -2.75 -17.78 5.76
C GLY A 55 -1.28 -17.94 6.20
N PHE A 56 -0.62 -16.86 6.57
CA PHE A 56 0.71 -16.87 7.15
C PHE A 56 0.71 -17.10 8.67
N GLY A 57 -0.46 -17.13 9.33
CA GLY A 57 -0.61 -17.22 10.78
C GLY A 57 -0.21 -15.94 11.53
N LEU A 58 -0.35 -14.78 10.90
CA LEU A 58 0.12 -13.51 11.45
C LEU A 58 -1.00 -12.60 11.99
N LEU A 59 -2.28 -12.86 11.66
CA LEU A 59 -3.36 -11.96 12.07
C LEU A 59 -3.44 -11.79 13.59
N ASP A 60 -3.41 -12.86 14.36
CA ASP A 60 -3.51 -12.80 15.82
C ASP A 60 -2.31 -12.10 16.46
N ARG A 61 -1.12 -12.24 15.86
CA ARG A 61 0.11 -11.55 16.32
C ARG A 61 0.02 -10.04 16.13
N ILE A 62 -0.63 -9.59 15.03
CA ILE A 62 -0.72 -8.16 14.66
C ILE A 62 -1.95 -7.52 15.30
N ARG A 63 -3.03 -8.27 15.53
CA ARG A 63 -4.34 -7.73 15.94
C ARG A 63 -4.31 -6.91 17.23
N ARG A 64 -3.45 -7.24 18.17
CA ARG A 64 -3.37 -6.57 19.48
C ARG A 64 -2.87 -5.14 19.39
N ASP A 65 -2.00 -4.88 18.39
CA ASP A 65 -1.27 -3.62 18.25
C ASP A 65 -1.67 -2.86 16.99
N CYS A 66 -2.86 -3.12 16.43
CA CYS A 66 -3.40 -2.43 15.28
C CYS A 66 -4.82 -1.93 15.53
N ILE A 67 -5.31 -1.08 14.65
CA ILE A 67 -6.69 -0.58 14.71
C ILE A 67 -7.51 -1.18 13.57
N VAL A 68 -8.61 -1.84 13.95
CA VAL A 68 -9.65 -2.24 12.99
C VAL A 68 -10.57 -1.05 12.76
N LEU A 69 -10.53 -0.51 11.54
CA LEU A 69 -11.34 0.65 11.18
C LEU A 69 -12.79 0.23 10.92
N ARG A 70 -13.73 1.04 11.43
CA ARG A 70 -15.18 0.84 11.30
C ARG A 70 -15.81 1.72 10.23
N GLU A 71 -15.15 2.85 9.95
CA GLU A 71 -15.70 3.86 9.05
C GLU A 71 -14.59 4.65 8.36
N ALA A 72 -14.90 5.13 7.14
CA ALA A 72 -14.06 6.08 6.41
C ALA A 72 -14.91 7.31 6.04
N ARG A 73 -14.43 8.50 6.40
CA ARG A 73 -15.04 9.79 6.08
C ARG A 73 -14.12 10.61 5.20
N THR A 74 -14.67 11.17 4.13
CA THR A 74 -14.04 12.26 3.38
C THR A 74 -14.76 13.55 3.76
N LEU A 75 -14.00 14.57 4.16
CA LEU A 75 -14.52 15.84 4.67
C LEU A 75 -13.94 17.01 3.88
N ASP A 76 -14.63 18.14 3.89
CA ASP A 76 -14.04 19.39 3.46
C ASP A 76 -13.07 19.95 4.53
N LYS A 77 -12.38 21.05 4.22
CA LYS A 77 -11.44 21.71 5.14
C LYS A 77 -12.05 22.17 6.47
N ASN A 78 -13.37 22.36 6.53
CA ASN A 78 -14.11 22.84 7.70
C ASN A 78 -14.70 21.68 8.52
N GLY A 79 -14.63 20.44 8.01
CA GLY A 79 -15.13 19.24 8.67
C GLY A 79 -16.53 18.80 8.21
N ASN A 80 -17.10 19.40 7.16
CA ASN A 80 -18.37 18.95 6.59
C ASN A 80 -18.15 17.63 5.82
N ILE A 81 -19.03 16.66 6.02
CA ILE A 81 -18.92 15.34 5.41
C ILE A 81 -19.26 15.42 3.91
N LEU A 82 -18.29 15.10 3.06
CA LEU A 82 -18.47 14.94 1.62
C LEU A 82 -18.85 13.52 1.24
N GLN A 83 -18.28 12.53 1.94
CA GLN A 83 -18.56 11.12 1.74
C GLN A 83 -18.35 10.36 3.05
N GLN A 84 -19.23 9.41 3.33
CA GLN A 84 -19.16 8.51 4.46
C GLN A 84 -19.32 7.06 3.98
N ARG A 85 -18.52 6.16 4.53
CA ARG A 85 -18.57 4.74 4.19
C ARG A 85 -18.31 3.89 5.41
N LEU A 86 -19.27 3.03 5.74
CA LEU A 86 -19.07 2.00 6.75
C LEU A 86 -18.13 0.90 6.20
N LEU A 87 -17.23 0.43 7.04
CA LEU A 87 -16.30 -0.66 6.77
C LEU A 87 -16.83 -1.90 7.49
N HIS A 88 -17.18 -2.91 6.70
CA HIS A 88 -17.81 -4.13 7.19
C HIS A 88 -16.79 -5.25 7.39
N GLU A 89 -17.13 -6.23 8.21
CA GLU A 89 -16.33 -7.45 8.43
C GLU A 89 -16.06 -8.21 7.12
N SER A 90 -16.99 -8.17 6.16
CA SER A 90 -16.78 -8.76 4.83
C SER A 90 -15.72 -8.06 3.98
N ASN A 91 -15.32 -6.85 4.34
CA ASN A 91 -14.26 -6.09 3.69
C ASN A 91 -13.51 -5.22 4.70
N PRO A 92 -12.82 -5.85 5.65
CA PRO A 92 -12.16 -5.16 6.75
C PRO A 92 -11.00 -4.31 6.23
N VAL A 93 -10.73 -3.23 6.97
CA VAL A 93 -9.55 -2.38 6.77
C VAL A 93 -8.87 -2.22 8.12
N TRP A 94 -7.63 -2.66 8.19
CA TRP A 94 -6.80 -2.51 9.38
C TRP A 94 -5.75 -1.42 9.13
N ASN A 95 -5.54 -0.55 10.10
CA ASN A 95 -4.41 0.37 10.12
C ASN A 95 -3.35 -0.19 11.06
N ILE A 96 -2.18 -0.49 10.52
CA ILE A 96 -1.09 -1.19 11.19
C ILE A 96 0.15 -0.29 11.13
N GLN A 97 0.93 -0.20 12.20
CA GLN A 97 2.26 0.40 12.10
C GLN A 97 3.14 -0.42 11.15
N ARG A 98 3.82 0.26 10.22
CA ARG A 98 4.66 -0.42 9.22
C ARG A 98 5.74 -1.27 9.85
N GLU A 99 6.37 -0.74 10.89
CA GLU A 99 7.41 -1.46 11.63
C GLU A 99 6.89 -2.76 12.25
N LEU A 100 5.70 -2.74 12.87
CA LEU A 100 5.05 -3.93 13.41
C LEU A 100 4.82 -4.98 12.32
N LEU A 101 4.30 -4.56 11.16
CA LEU A 101 4.06 -5.47 10.04
C LEU A 101 5.37 -6.10 9.54
N ILE A 102 6.43 -5.30 9.33
CA ILE A 102 7.73 -5.82 8.86
C ILE A 102 8.34 -6.76 9.88
N ARG A 103 8.31 -6.40 11.16
CA ARG A 103 8.82 -7.27 12.24
C ARG A 103 8.09 -8.61 12.31
N ALA A 104 6.77 -8.60 12.18
CA ALA A 104 5.96 -9.82 12.17
C ALA A 104 6.27 -10.71 10.94
N LEU A 105 6.39 -10.11 9.76
CA LEU A 105 6.76 -10.81 8.53
C LEU A 105 8.17 -11.38 8.61
N LEU A 106 9.14 -10.62 9.12
CA LEU A 106 10.53 -11.05 9.27
C LEU A 106 10.62 -12.26 10.23
N ALA A 107 10.00 -12.15 11.41
CA ALA A 107 9.97 -13.23 12.37
C ALA A 107 9.40 -14.51 11.74
N ARG A 108 8.28 -14.39 11.00
CA ARG A 108 7.65 -15.55 10.36
C ARG A 108 8.50 -16.15 9.25
N ALA A 109 9.16 -15.34 8.43
CA ALA A 109 10.08 -15.81 7.40
C ALA A 109 11.24 -16.61 8.03
N THR A 110 11.83 -16.09 9.10
CA THR A 110 12.93 -16.75 9.83
C THR A 110 12.47 -18.04 10.51
N GLU A 111 11.29 -18.05 11.14
CA GLU A 111 10.67 -19.28 11.71
C GLU A 111 10.52 -20.41 10.68
N LEU A 112 10.29 -20.06 9.41
CA LEU A 112 10.18 -20.99 8.30
C LEU A 112 11.53 -21.34 7.65
N GLY A 113 12.64 -20.86 8.21
CA GLY A 113 13.99 -21.17 7.76
C GLY A 113 14.54 -20.28 6.65
N ALA A 114 13.88 -19.18 6.29
CA ALA A 114 14.45 -18.20 5.39
C ALA A 114 15.65 -17.47 6.04
N ARG A 115 16.73 -17.30 5.28
CA ARG A 115 17.95 -16.63 5.75
C ARG A 115 18.01 -15.20 5.21
N VAL A 116 18.26 -14.24 6.11
CA VAL A 116 18.36 -12.83 5.75
C VAL A 116 19.80 -12.37 5.82
N HIS A 117 20.29 -11.82 4.71
CA HIS A 117 21.62 -11.26 4.55
C HIS A 117 21.46 -9.73 4.40
N THR A 118 21.72 -9.00 5.46
CA THR A 118 21.77 -7.53 5.46
C THR A 118 23.08 -7.01 4.88
N ASP A 119 23.18 -5.69 4.67
CA ASP A 119 24.33 -5.08 4.00
C ASP A 119 24.69 -5.75 2.65
N SER A 120 23.73 -6.29 1.94
CA SER A 120 23.91 -7.16 0.77
C SER A 120 23.13 -6.59 -0.43
N SER A 121 23.70 -5.54 -1.03
CA SER A 121 23.14 -4.95 -2.25
C SER A 121 23.26 -5.92 -3.43
N VAL A 122 22.17 -6.05 -4.16
CA VAL A 122 22.15 -6.76 -5.44
C VAL A 122 22.58 -5.80 -6.54
N ASP A 123 23.65 -6.14 -7.24
CA ASP A 123 24.27 -5.27 -8.24
C ASP A 123 23.85 -5.65 -9.68
N ALA A 124 23.63 -6.94 -9.94
CA ALA A 124 23.17 -7.44 -11.23
C ALA A 124 22.36 -8.73 -11.09
N ILE A 125 21.47 -8.97 -12.06
CA ILE A 125 20.64 -10.18 -12.15
C ILE A 125 20.66 -10.65 -13.59
N SER A 126 20.81 -11.95 -13.81
CA SER A 126 20.73 -12.58 -15.12
C SER A 126 19.49 -13.48 -15.25
N LEU A 127 19.11 -13.79 -16.51
CA LEU A 127 17.89 -14.51 -16.85
C LEU A 127 17.85 -15.94 -16.32
N ASP A 128 19.02 -16.53 -16.12
CA ASP A 128 19.24 -17.91 -15.67
C ASP A 128 19.30 -18.03 -14.14
N GLY A 129 18.92 -16.98 -13.40
CA GLY A 129 18.84 -17.00 -11.95
C GLY A 129 20.16 -16.71 -11.22
N ARG A 130 21.20 -16.21 -11.93
CA ARG A 130 22.43 -15.73 -11.26
C ARG A 130 22.27 -14.28 -10.81
N VAL A 131 22.68 -14.00 -9.58
CA VAL A 131 22.62 -12.72 -8.93
C VAL A 131 24.02 -12.32 -8.46
N SER A 132 24.46 -11.13 -8.81
CA SER A 132 25.70 -10.53 -8.29
C SER A 132 25.41 -9.74 -7.02
N ILE A 133 26.11 -10.06 -5.95
CA ILE A 133 25.99 -9.43 -4.65
C ILE A 133 27.38 -9.07 -4.16
N ARG A 134 27.70 -7.76 -4.08
CA ARG A 134 29.05 -7.28 -3.72
C ARG A 134 30.15 -7.93 -4.53
N GLY A 135 29.94 -8.11 -5.83
CA GLY A 135 30.90 -8.73 -6.74
C GLY A 135 30.98 -10.26 -6.69
N SER A 136 30.30 -10.92 -5.73
CA SER A 136 30.20 -12.38 -5.69
C SER A 136 28.93 -12.84 -6.41
N GLN A 137 29.04 -13.95 -7.16
CA GLN A 137 27.87 -14.52 -7.84
C GLN A 137 27.24 -15.67 -7.04
N VAL A 138 25.94 -15.62 -6.89
CA VAL A 138 25.11 -16.70 -6.33
C VAL A 138 24.00 -17.05 -7.32
N GLY A 139 23.59 -18.32 -7.34
CA GLY A 139 22.56 -18.80 -8.26
C GLY A 139 21.37 -19.43 -7.56
N ALA A 140 20.19 -19.31 -8.15
CA ALA A 140 18.98 -19.95 -7.69
C ALA A 140 18.09 -20.38 -8.86
N GLU A 141 17.21 -21.35 -8.63
CA GLU A 141 16.18 -21.74 -9.59
C GLU A 141 15.13 -20.66 -9.80
N LEU A 142 14.93 -19.79 -8.80
CA LEU A 142 13.99 -18.67 -8.84
C LEU A 142 14.64 -17.43 -8.21
N VAL A 143 14.54 -16.30 -8.88
CA VAL A 143 14.88 -14.98 -8.32
C VAL A 143 13.61 -14.14 -8.21
N VAL A 144 13.28 -13.68 -6.99
CA VAL A 144 12.18 -12.79 -6.72
C VAL A 144 12.71 -11.39 -6.46
N ALA A 145 12.57 -10.50 -7.43
CA ALA A 145 12.98 -9.11 -7.32
C ALA A 145 11.91 -8.29 -6.63
N ALA A 146 12.15 -7.99 -5.35
CA ALA A 146 11.32 -7.16 -4.46
C ALA A 146 12.08 -5.88 -4.05
N ASP A 147 12.93 -5.37 -4.91
CA ASP A 147 13.91 -4.30 -4.71
C ASP A 147 13.32 -2.88 -4.88
N GLY A 148 11.99 -2.79 -4.90
CA GLY A 148 11.25 -1.53 -4.82
C GLY A 148 11.11 -0.77 -6.14
N ALA A 149 10.62 0.46 -6.06
CA ALA A 149 10.26 1.26 -7.23
C ALA A 149 11.46 1.56 -8.17
N ASN A 150 12.68 1.60 -7.62
CA ASN A 150 13.93 1.81 -8.37
C ASN A 150 14.64 0.48 -8.65
N SER A 151 13.89 -0.55 -8.99
CA SER A 151 14.37 -1.93 -9.17
C SER A 151 15.54 -2.06 -10.13
N VAL A 152 16.66 -2.58 -9.62
CA VAL A 152 17.85 -2.97 -10.42
C VAL A 152 17.47 -4.12 -11.36
N ALA A 153 16.71 -5.09 -10.87
CA ALA A 153 16.25 -6.23 -11.65
C ALA A 153 15.42 -5.80 -12.86
N ARG A 154 14.42 -4.95 -12.65
CA ARG A 154 13.57 -4.45 -13.75
C ARG A 154 14.39 -3.76 -14.82
N HIS A 155 15.35 -2.93 -14.42
CA HIS A 155 16.22 -2.19 -15.33
C HIS A 155 17.17 -3.12 -16.09
N ALA A 156 17.89 -3.99 -15.38
CA ALA A 156 18.84 -4.94 -15.96
C ALA A 156 18.18 -5.91 -16.97
N LEU A 157 16.93 -6.27 -16.75
CA LEU A 157 16.17 -7.15 -17.62
C LEU A 157 15.46 -6.44 -18.78
N GLY A 158 15.59 -5.11 -18.91
CA GLY A 158 14.92 -4.32 -19.94
C GLY A 158 13.38 -4.38 -19.84
N LEU A 159 12.85 -4.48 -18.62
CA LEU A 159 11.42 -4.56 -18.34
C LEU A 159 10.78 -3.21 -17.99
N ASP A 160 11.55 -2.13 -18.03
CA ASP A 160 11.03 -0.78 -17.84
C ASP A 160 10.04 -0.42 -18.95
N ARG A 161 8.86 0.03 -18.52
CA ARG A 161 7.92 0.72 -19.39
C ARG A 161 8.07 2.21 -19.13
N SER A 162 7.68 3.06 -20.10
CA SER A 162 7.82 4.52 -19.96
C SER A 162 7.40 5.01 -18.55
N ALA A 163 8.36 5.59 -17.83
CA ALA A 163 8.14 6.13 -16.50
C ALA A 163 7.13 7.30 -16.58
N ARG A 164 6.06 7.23 -15.81
CA ARG A 164 5.14 8.35 -15.65
C ARG A 164 5.56 9.16 -14.44
N LYS A 165 5.61 10.49 -14.61
CA LYS A 165 5.95 11.39 -13.50
C LYS A 165 4.93 11.24 -12.36
N PRO A 166 5.39 11.19 -11.11
CA PRO A 166 4.50 11.33 -9.94
C PRO A 166 3.72 12.64 -10.02
N LEU A 167 2.48 12.65 -9.52
CA LEU A 167 1.65 13.86 -9.46
C LEU A 167 1.72 14.52 -8.09
N SER A 168 1.83 13.71 -7.05
CA SER A 168 1.78 14.15 -5.66
C SER A 168 2.80 13.40 -4.79
N GLY A 169 3.01 13.92 -3.60
CA GLY A 169 3.75 13.28 -2.52
C GLY A 169 3.04 13.47 -1.19
N ALA A 170 3.50 12.81 -0.15
CA ALA A 170 2.99 13.01 1.18
C ALA A 170 4.09 13.03 2.24
N ILE A 171 3.91 13.88 3.24
CA ILE A 171 4.56 13.74 4.53
C ILE A 171 3.76 12.71 5.31
N ARG A 172 4.42 11.71 5.87
CA ARG A 172 3.82 10.67 6.70
C ARG A 172 4.41 10.74 8.09
N VAL A 173 3.55 10.73 9.10
CA VAL A 173 3.95 10.91 10.48
C VAL A 173 3.02 10.13 11.41
N LEU A 174 3.55 9.59 12.50
CA LEU A 174 2.77 9.16 13.67
C LEU A 174 2.74 10.33 14.65
N VAL A 175 1.57 10.63 15.15
CA VAL A 175 1.38 11.68 16.15
C VAL A 175 0.63 11.15 17.36
N PRO A 176 0.86 11.69 18.58
CA PRO A 176 0.08 11.31 19.75
C PRO A 176 -1.41 11.47 19.50
N ARG A 177 -2.21 10.48 19.93
CA ARG A 177 -3.67 10.47 19.78
C ARG A 177 -4.31 11.46 20.74
N SER A 178 -5.37 12.14 20.30
CA SER A 178 -6.19 13.02 21.13
C SER A 178 -7.63 12.51 21.22
N SER A 179 -8.48 13.18 21.98
CA SER A 179 -9.92 12.86 22.09
C SER A 179 -10.65 12.99 20.75
N HIS A 180 -10.14 13.79 19.82
CA HIS A 180 -10.72 13.95 18.48
C HIS A 180 -10.59 12.69 17.60
N GLU A 181 -9.66 11.80 17.93
CA GLU A 181 -9.44 10.52 17.24
C GLU A 181 -9.88 9.31 18.08
N ALA A 182 -10.80 9.50 19.04
CA ALA A 182 -11.24 8.44 19.96
C ALA A 182 -11.93 7.27 19.27
N GLU A 183 -12.58 7.50 18.14
CA GLU A 183 -13.27 6.47 17.36
C GLU A 183 -12.34 5.80 16.35
N ASN A 184 -12.67 4.58 15.94
CA ASN A 184 -11.91 3.83 14.92
C ASN A 184 -12.34 4.25 13.51
N ILE A 185 -12.24 5.55 13.23
CA ILE A 185 -12.64 6.20 11.97
C ILE A 185 -11.44 6.80 11.30
N VAL A 186 -11.23 6.47 10.02
CA VAL A 186 -10.28 7.22 9.19
C VAL A 186 -10.99 8.43 8.60
N ARG A 187 -10.41 9.61 8.79
CA ARG A 187 -10.87 10.89 8.28
C ARG A 187 -9.88 11.43 7.27
N GLU A 188 -10.33 11.76 6.06
CA GLU A 188 -9.51 12.44 5.05
C GLU A 188 -10.15 13.79 4.73
N PHE A 189 -9.41 14.87 4.98
CA PHE A 189 -9.84 16.24 4.76
C PHE A 189 -9.29 16.77 3.44
N TRP A 190 -10.13 17.50 2.70
CA TRP A 190 -9.79 18.05 1.40
C TRP A 190 -9.85 19.58 1.38
N SER A 191 -8.78 20.20 0.90
CA SER A 191 -8.68 21.65 0.67
C SER A 191 -8.02 21.90 -0.67
N GLY A 192 -8.81 22.13 -1.71
CA GLY A 192 -8.29 22.27 -3.05
C GLY A 192 -7.58 21.02 -3.55
N ARG A 193 -6.27 21.12 -3.78
CA ARG A 193 -5.39 20.02 -4.19
C ARG A 193 -4.68 19.35 -3.01
N LEU A 194 -4.84 19.91 -1.81
CA LEU A 194 -4.25 19.39 -0.60
C LEU A 194 -5.21 18.43 0.10
N ARG A 195 -4.64 17.40 0.71
CA ARG A 195 -5.40 16.41 1.50
C ARG A 195 -4.65 16.09 2.77
N VAL A 196 -5.38 15.92 3.86
CA VAL A 196 -4.82 15.47 5.13
C VAL A 196 -5.65 14.29 5.62
N GLY A 197 -5.00 13.14 5.79
CA GLY A 197 -5.62 11.98 6.39
C GLY A 197 -5.21 11.83 7.84
N VAL A 198 -6.16 11.44 8.67
CA VAL A 198 -5.97 11.15 10.09
C VAL A 198 -6.63 9.81 10.38
N SER A 199 -5.87 8.85 10.84
CA SER A 199 -6.34 7.50 11.11
C SER A 199 -5.74 6.95 12.40
N PRO A 200 -6.54 6.54 13.39
CA PRO A 200 -6.01 5.81 14.54
C PRO A 200 -5.15 4.62 14.08
N CYS A 201 -3.97 4.46 14.66
CA CYS A 201 -3.00 3.43 14.28
C CYS A 201 -2.68 2.48 15.43
N THR A 202 -2.56 3.04 16.63
CA THR A 202 -2.42 2.31 17.89
C THR A 202 -3.39 2.86 18.94
N ALA A 203 -3.31 2.36 20.16
CA ALA A 203 -4.07 2.91 21.28
C ALA A 203 -3.67 4.37 21.59
N THR A 204 -2.40 4.73 21.33
CA THR A 204 -1.80 6.02 21.71
C THR A 204 -1.42 6.92 20.54
N GLU A 205 -1.46 6.42 19.29
CA GLU A 205 -0.99 7.15 18.12
C GLU A 205 -1.98 7.13 16.97
N VAL A 206 -1.97 8.19 16.19
CA VAL A 206 -2.63 8.29 14.90
C VAL A 206 -1.59 8.38 13.78
N PHE A 207 -1.87 7.68 12.70
CA PHE A 207 -1.19 7.87 11.44
C PHE A 207 -1.77 9.08 10.71
N SER A 208 -0.96 10.09 10.47
CA SER A 208 -1.33 11.24 9.64
C SER A 208 -0.50 11.27 8.37
N TYR A 209 -1.17 11.62 7.25
CA TYR A 209 -0.52 11.85 5.97
C TYR A 209 -1.00 13.16 5.36
N LEU A 210 -0.04 14.02 5.02
CA LEU A 210 -0.28 15.34 4.46
C LEU A 210 0.13 15.29 2.98
N ILE A 211 -0.83 15.30 2.08
CA ILE A 211 -0.62 15.14 0.63
C ILE A 211 -0.63 16.50 -0.04
N ALA A 212 0.40 16.76 -0.84
CA ALA A 212 0.53 17.95 -1.66
C ALA A 212 0.99 17.59 -3.09
N PRO A 213 0.66 18.42 -4.10
CA PRO A 213 1.25 18.33 -5.43
C PRO A 213 2.78 18.49 -5.35
N LEU A 214 3.53 17.84 -6.25
CA LEU A 214 5.00 17.87 -6.22
C LEU A 214 5.61 19.27 -6.45
N ASN A 215 4.86 20.18 -7.06
CA ASN A 215 5.28 21.57 -7.24
C ASN A 215 4.98 22.48 -6.02
N ASP A 216 4.36 21.95 -4.98
CA ASP A 216 4.09 22.66 -3.74
C ASP A 216 5.23 22.43 -2.75
N GLN A 217 6.24 23.30 -2.80
CA GLN A 217 7.43 23.18 -1.95
C GLN A 217 7.12 23.35 -0.46
N ARG A 218 6.13 24.19 -0.11
CA ARG A 218 5.72 24.39 1.28
C ARG A 218 5.00 23.16 1.83
N GLY A 219 4.14 22.57 1.02
CA GLY A 219 3.43 21.33 1.37
C GLY A 219 4.33 20.11 1.50
N ALA A 220 5.52 20.13 0.89
CA ALA A 220 6.51 19.03 0.95
C ALA A 220 7.58 19.21 2.02
N ARG A 221 7.58 20.35 2.74
CA ARG A 221 8.64 20.69 3.69
C ARG A 221 8.57 19.85 4.97
N THR A 222 9.71 19.37 5.43
CA THR A 222 9.90 18.70 6.73
C THR A 222 11.00 19.39 7.53
N PRO A 223 10.81 19.67 8.84
CA PRO A 223 9.55 19.53 9.59
C PRO A 223 8.38 20.25 8.92
N ILE A 224 7.14 19.85 9.22
CA ILE A 224 5.96 20.43 8.57
C ILE A 224 5.85 21.93 8.88
N GLU A 225 5.45 22.71 7.89
CA GLU A 225 5.17 24.14 8.06
C GLU A 225 3.75 24.30 8.64
N THR A 226 3.66 24.38 9.98
CA THR A 226 2.40 24.37 10.73
C THR A 226 1.42 25.44 10.26
N GLU A 227 1.86 26.68 10.08
CA GLU A 227 1.00 27.79 9.64
C GLU A 227 0.45 27.55 8.24
N TYR A 228 1.27 26.98 7.33
CA TYR A 228 0.85 26.67 5.97
C TYR A 228 -0.32 25.70 5.95
N TRP A 229 -0.24 24.62 6.74
CA TRP A 229 -1.28 23.60 6.80
C TRP A 229 -2.49 24.05 7.61
N ALA A 230 -2.28 24.77 8.74
CA ALA A 230 -3.34 25.30 9.59
C ALA A 230 -4.26 26.26 8.84
N ALA A 231 -3.71 27.18 8.06
CA ALA A 231 -4.50 28.12 7.24
C ALA A 231 -5.40 27.43 6.20
N ARG A 232 -5.04 26.20 5.78
CA ARG A 232 -5.77 25.44 4.74
C ARG A 232 -6.74 24.42 5.32
N PHE A 233 -6.53 24.01 6.57
CA PHE A 233 -7.36 23.03 7.28
C PHE A 233 -7.74 23.52 8.67
N PRO A 234 -8.59 24.56 8.77
CA PRO A 234 -8.92 25.21 10.05
C PRO A 234 -9.51 24.23 11.08
N ARG A 235 -10.28 23.23 10.63
CA ARG A 235 -10.82 22.20 11.52
C ARG A 235 -9.73 21.39 12.21
N LEU A 236 -8.74 20.90 11.45
CA LEU A 236 -7.63 20.13 11.98
C LEU A 236 -6.66 21.00 12.82
N ALA A 237 -6.53 22.27 12.47
CA ALA A 237 -5.79 23.24 13.27
C ALA A 237 -6.42 23.43 14.66
N ALA A 238 -7.74 23.56 14.73
CA ALA A 238 -8.49 23.65 15.98
C ALA A 238 -8.38 22.34 16.82
N GLU A 239 -8.19 21.19 16.18
CA GLU A 239 -7.93 19.90 16.85
C GLU A 239 -6.44 19.75 17.28
N GLY A 240 -5.59 20.72 17.03
CA GLY A 240 -4.17 20.71 17.40
C GLY A 240 -3.31 19.70 16.63
N LEU A 241 -3.77 19.21 15.47
CA LEU A 241 -3.06 18.17 14.73
C LEU A 241 -1.67 18.63 14.27
N PHE A 242 -1.58 19.84 13.70
CA PHE A 242 -0.32 20.30 13.09
C PHE A 242 0.74 20.64 14.11
N GLN A 243 0.37 21.08 15.31
CA GLN A 243 1.30 21.30 16.43
C GLN A 243 1.87 19.95 16.90
N ARG A 244 1.03 18.94 17.06
CA ARG A 244 1.46 17.56 17.40
C ARG A 244 2.37 16.97 16.32
N ALA A 245 2.03 17.18 15.04
CA ALA A 245 2.80 16.63 13.93
C ALA A 245 4.13 17.35 13.66
N ALA A 246 4.27 18.62 14.09
CA ALA A 246 5.47 19.41 13.84
C ALA A 246 6.67 18.99 14.70
N VAL A 247 6.42 18.33 15.84
CA VAL A 247 7.47 17.85 16.76
C VAL A 247 7.92 16.44 16.44
N GLU A 248 7.24 15.77 15.52
CA GLU A 248 7.53 14.40 15.12
C GLU A 248 8.39 14.34 13.84
N GLU A 249 9.19 13.30 13.69
CA GLU A 249 9.98 13.06 12.48
C GLU A 249 9.08 12.63 11.31
N GLY A 250 8.63 13.60 10.53
CA GLY A 250 7.88 13.36 9.31
C GLY A 250 8.81 13.10 8.11
N VAL A 251 8.48 12.11 7.29
CA VAL A 251 9.23 11.82 6.07
C VAL A 251 8.37 12.11 4.85
N HIS A 252 8.89 12.96 3.94
CA HIS A 252 8.24 13.25 2.67
C HIS A 252 8.58 12.17 1.63
N HIS A 253 7.54 11.52 1.10
CA HIS A 253 7.66 10.55 0.02
C HIS A 253 6.91 11.01 -1.23
N ARG A 254 7.58 10.99 -2.37
CA ARG A 254 6.91 11.08 -3.68
C ARG A 254 6.20 9.78 -3.97
N TYR A 255 5.04 9.83 -4.62
CA TYR A 255 4.30 8.63 -4.98
C TYR A 255 4.80 8.04 -6.30
N PRO A 256 5.65 7.01 -6.28
CA PRO A 256 6.14 6.42 -7.51
C PRO A 256 4.99 5.77 -8.29
N PHE A 257 5.10 5.81 -9.60
CA PHE A 257 4.27 5.01 -10.49
C PHE A 257 5.16 4.18 -11.37
N VAL A 258 5.15 2.88 -11.16
CA VAL A 258 5.97 1.93 -11.92
C VAL A 258 5.03 0.97 -12.65
N SER A 259 5.24 0.83 -13.96
CA SER A 259 4.58 -0.18 -14.78
C SER A 259 5.65 -0.91 -15.57
N ALA A 260 5.86 -2.19 -15.26
CA ALA A 260 6.77 -3.04 -16.01
C ALA A 260 6.13 -3.53 -17.32
N SER A 261 6.92 -3.72 -18.36
CA SER A 261 6.47 -4.30 -19.64
C SER A 261 6.05 -5.76 -19.48
N SER A 262 6.78 -6.53 -18.67
CA SER A 262 6.43 -7.84 -18.14
C SER A 262 6.84 -7.93 -16.67
N TRP A 263 6.23 -8.82 -15.91
CA TRP A 263 6.62 -9.10 -14.53
C TRP A 263 7.66 -10.22 -14.44
N THR A 264 7.86 -10.93 -15.54
CA THR A 264 8.71 -12.11 -15.53
C THR A 264 9.64 -12.14 -16.74
N ARG A 265 10.84 -12.64 -16.54
CA ARG A 265 11.78 -12.94 -17.62
C ARG A 265 12.76 -14.03 -17.18
N GLY A 266 12.79 -15.17 -17.91
CA GLY A 266 13.56 -16.34 -17.48
C GLY A 266 13.12 -16.83 -16.11
N CYS A 267 14.06 -17.04 -15.21
CA CYS A 267 13.79 -17.46 -13.82
C CYS A 267 13.56 -16.29 -12.86
N VAL A 268 13.35 -15.07 -13.35
CA VAL A 268 13.19 -13.86 -12.52
C VAL A 268 11.76 -13.37 -12.53
N ALA A 269 11.21 -13.09 -11.34
CA ALA A 269 9.92 -12.46 -11.12
C ALA A 269 10.06 -11.11 -10.41
N LEU A 270 9.45 -10.06 -10.96
CA LEU A 270 9.26 -8.78 -10.25
C LEU A 270 8.02 -8.84 -9.37
N VAL A 271 8.11 -8.36 -8.13
CA VAL A 271 6.97 -8.29 -7.20
C VAL A 271 6.92 -6.93 -6.48
N GLY A 272 5.78 -6.60 -5.93
CA GLY A 272 5.59 -5.35 -5.19
C GLY A 272 5.88 -4.12 -6.05
N ASP A 273 6.53 -3.12 -5.46
CA ASP A 273 6.83 -1.85 -6.13
C ASP A 273 7.80 -2.00 -7.31
N ALA A 274 8.59 -3.07 -7.37
CA ALA A 274 9.43 -3.39 -8.53
C ALA A 274 8.60 -3.67 -9.79
N ALA A 275 7.44 -4.30 -9.62
CA ALA A 275 6.52 -4.63 -10.71
C ALA A 275 5.44 -3.57 -10.95
N HIS A 276 4.87 -3.03 -9.86
CA HIS A 276 3.59 -2.29 -9.93
C HIS A 276 3.42 -1.21 -8.85
N ALA A 277 4.44 -0.39 -8.59
CA ALA A 277 4.28 0.75 -7.69
C ALA A 277 3.13 1.65 -8.13
N LEU A 278 2.34 2.12 -7.17
CA LEU A 278 1.14 2.93 -7.41
C LEU A 278 0.93 3.98 -6.31
N PRO A 279 0.26 5.11 -6.61
CA PRO A 279 -0.15 6.05 -5.60
C PRO A 279 -1.00 5.37 -4.52
N PRO A 280 -0.81 5.69 -3.22
CA PRO A 280 -1.50 5.02 -2.11
C PRO A 280 -2.98 5.37 -1.98
N THR A 281 -3.53 6.11 -2.92
CA THR A 281 -4.91 6.64 -2.94
C THR A 281 -6.00 5.59 -2.74
N LEU A 282 -5.73 4.35 -3.14
CA LEU A 282 -6.64 3.22 -2.91
C LEU A 282 -6.23 2.34 -1.72
N GLY A 283 -5.09 2.62 -1.06
CA GLY A 283 -4.57 1.81 0.04
C GLY A 283 -4.33 0.34 -0.35
N GLN A 284 -3.76 0.08 -1.54
CA GLN A 284 -3.65 -1.28 -2.11
C GLN A 284 -2.21 -1.78 -2.29
N GLY A 285 -1.19 -0.94 -2.16
CA GLY A 285 0.18 -1.33 -2.47
C GLY A 285 0.64 -2.59 -1.73
N ALA A 286 0.51 -2.60 -0.41
CA ALA A 286 0.87 -3.76 0.40
C ALA A 286 -0.04 -4.97 0.17
N GLY A 287 -1.36 -4.75 0.06
CA GLY A 287 -2.31 -5.84 -0.22
C GLY A 287 -2.03 -6.54 -1.55
N LEU A 288 -1.67 -5.80 -2.61
CA LEU A 288 -1.24 -6.37 -3.88
C LEU A 288 0.08 -7.13 -3.75
N SER A 289 1.04 -6.59 -2.99
CA SER A 289 2.33 -7.25 -2.76
C SER A 289 2.14 -8.61 -2.07
N LEU A 290 1.39 -8.64 -0.98
CA LEU A 290 1.06 -9.86 -0.24
C LEU A 290 0.33 -10.88 -1.15
N MET A 291 -0.69 -10.43 -1.86
CA MET A 291 -1.49 -11.26 -2.76
C MET A 291 -0.65 -11.87 -3.88
N ASN A 292 0.11 -11.03 -4.61
CA ASN A 292 0.89 -11.47 -5.76
C ASN A 292 1.99 -12.46 -5.38
N THR A 293 2.65 -12.29 -4.24
CA THR A 293 3.71 -13.19 -3.77
C THR A 293 3.17 -14.54 -3.33
N LEU A 294 2.01 -14.59 -2.67
CA LEU A 294 1.36 -15.85 -2.33
C LEU A 294 0.92 -16.59 -3.60
N LEU A 295 0.30 -15.89 -4.55
CA LEU A 295 -0.08 -16.47 -5.83
C LEU A 295 1.14 -16.99 -6.61
N LEU A 296 2.22 -16.20 -6.72
CA LEU A 296 3.50 -16.62 -7.30
C LEU A 296 3.95 -17.97 -6.74
N SER A 297 3.97 -18.08 -5.39
CA SER A 297 4.44 -19.29 -4.72
C SER A 297 3.60 -20.54 -5.09
N HIS A 298 2.30 -20.37 -5.30
CA HIS A 298 1.44 -21.47 -5.76
C HIS A 298 1.83 -21.98 -7.14
N TYR A 299 2.11 -21.05 -8.08
CA TYR A 299 2.47 -21.42 -9.46
C TYR A 299 3.82 -22.09 -9.53
N VAL A 300 4.86 -21.53 -8.92
CA VAL A 300 6.22 -22.08 -8.99
C VAL A 300 6.39 -23.35 -8.18
N SER A 301 5.54 -23.61 -7.18
CA SER A 301 5.60 -24.85 -6.40
C SER A 301 4.75 -25.99 -7.01
N SER A 302 3.83 -25.68 -7.90
CA SER A 302 2.98 -26.68 -8.57
C SER A 302 3.47 -27.11 -9.96
N ARG A 303 4.58 -26.51 -10.45
CA ARG A 303 5.15 -26.81 -11.77
C ARG A 303 6.66 -27.05 -11.62
N SER A 304 7.21 -27.90 -12.47
CA SER A 304 8.66 -28.18 -12.51
C SER A 304 9.43 -27.04 -13.20
N ASP A 305 8.89 -26.52 -14.29
CA ASP A 305 9.50 -25.44 -15.06
C ASP A 305 9.17 -24.07 -14.46
N VAL A 306 10.19 -23.34 -13.99
CA VAL A 306 10.00 -22.02 -13.34
C VAL A 306 9.58 -20.95 -14.33
N PRO A 307 10.21 -20.77 -15.49
CA PRO A 307 9.77 -19.82 -16.51
C PRO A 307 8.32 -20.01 -16.93
N GLU A 308 7.85 -21.24 -17.18
CA GLU A 308 6.46 -21.53 -17.50
C GLU A 308 5.51 -21.17 -16.36
N ALA A 309 5.88 -21.53 -15.13
CA ALA A 309 5.10 -21.20 -13.94
C ALA A 309 4.94 -19.68 -13.75
N LEU A 310 6.01 -18.93 -13.98
CA LEU A 310 6.03 -17.47 -13.88
C LEU A 310 5.17 -16.83 -14.97
N ALA A 311 5.26 -17.30 -16.21
CA ALA A 311 4.44 -16.79 -17.30
C ALA A 311 2.93 -17.02 -17.04
N ALA A 312 2.56 -18.21 -16.55
CA ALA A 312 1.18 -18.52 -16.18
C ALA A 312 0.67 -17.65 -15.04
N TRP A 313 1.48 -17.44 -13.99
CA TRP A 313 1.14 -16.52 -12.89
C TRP A 313 0.91 -15.09 -13.38
N GLU A 314 1.80 -14.55 -14.19
CA GLU A 314 1.67 -13.22 -14.76
C GLU A 314 0.40 -13.10 -15.62
N HIS A 315 0.15 -14.06 -16.52
CA HIS A 315 -1.02 -14.11 -17.39
C HIS A 315 -2.32 -14.05 -16.59
N ASP A 316 -2.42 -14.88 -15.54
CA ASP A 316 -3.67 -15.05 -14.80
C ASP A 316 -3.96 -13.89 -13.83
N TRP A 317 -2.93 -13.22 -13.29
CA TRP A 317 -3.13 -12.29 -12.16
C TRP A 317 -2.70 -10.84 -12.39
N ARG A 318 -1.87 -10.56 -13.39
CA ARG A 318 -1.39 -9.21 -13.65
C ARG A 318 -2.51 -8.19 -13.89
N TRP A 319 -3.61 -8.62 -14.48
CA TRP A 319 -4.74 -7.75 -14.79
C TRP A 319 -5.35 -7.08 -13.54
N VAL A 320 -5.33 -7.75 -12.38
CA VAL A 320 -5.81 -7.20 -11.10
C VAL A 320 -4.98 -5.99 -10.69
N SER A 321 -3.66 -6.15 -10.71
CA SER A 321 -2.73 -5.07 -10.35
C SER A 321 -2.77 -3.92 -11.37
N ASN A 322 -2.78 -4.23 -12.67
CA ASN A 322 -2.90 -3.23 -13.73
C ASN A 322 -4.18 -2.39 -13.58
N ARG A 323 -5.31 -3.04 -13.31
CA ARG A 323 -6.58 -2.34 -13.07
C ARG A 323 -6.50 -1.45 -11.84
N THR A 324 -5.93 -1.94 -10.76
CA THR A 324 -5.76 -1.19 -9.51
C THR A 324 -4.84 0.02 -9.72
N GLN A 325 -3.73 -0.14 -10.45
CA GLN A 325 -2.83 0.95 -10.81
C GLN A 325 -3.52 2.04 -11.63
N ILE A 326 -4.30 1.66 -12.66
CA ILE A 326 -5.04 2.60 -13.49
C ILE A 326 -5.97 3.45 -12.63
N TRP A 327 -6.73 2.82 -11.72
CA TRP A 327 -7.67 3.52 -10.87
C TRP A 327 -7.00 4.35 -9.78
N ALA A 328 -5.93 3.86 -9.16
CA ALA A 328 -5.16 4.62 -8.20
C ALA A 328 -4.62 5.92 -8.82
N ARG A 329 -4.08 5.83 -10.06
CA ARG A 329 -3.59 6.99 -10.79
C ARG A 329 -4.70 7.95 -11.22
N ARG A 330 -5.83 7.43 -11.71
CA ARG A 330 -6.99 8.28 -12.07
C ARG A 330 -7.52 9.03 -10.86
N TYR A 331 -7.62 8.37 -9.72
CA TYR A 331 -8.06 9.01 -8.48
C TYR A 331 -7.04 10.06 -8.02
N ASP A 332 -5.74 9.77 -8.08
CA ASP A 332 -4.69 10.74 -7.76
C ASP A 332 -4.76 11.96 -8.69
N TRP A 333 -4.98 11.75 -10.00
CA TRP A 333 -5.16 12.84 -10.95
C TRP A 333 -6.40 13.67 -10.65
N ILE A 334 -7.56 13.06 -10.41
CA ILE A 334 -8.79 13.76 -10.05
C ILE A 334 -8.61 14.63 -8.81
N THR A 335 -7.90 14.13 -7.83
CA THR A 335 -7.72 14.84 -6.55
C THR A 335 -6.62 15.90 -6.60
N SER A 336 -5.61 15.75 -7.45
CA SER A 336 -4.41 16.60 -7.46
C SER A 336 -4.37 17.62 -8.63
N GLU A 337 -5.01 17.32 -9.77
CA GLU A 337 -4.83 18.10 -11.01
C GLU A 337 -6.07 18.86 -11.49
N TRP A 338 -7.23 18.70 -10.86
CA TRP A 338 -8.42 19.41 -11.28
C TRP A 338 -8.30 20.94 -11.04
N PRO A 339 -8.79 21.76 -11.99
CA PRO A 339 -8.76 23.22 -11.85
C PRO A 339 -9.59 23.70 -10.66
N PRO A 340 -9.14 24.75 -9.94
CA PRO A 340 -9.86 25.29 -8.79
C PRO A 340 -11.30 25.70 -9.08
N SER A 341 -11.57 26.21 -10.26
CA SER A 341 -12.90 26.68 -10.69
C SER A 341 -13.97 25.57 -10.74
N VAL A 342 -13.55 24.30 -10.77
CA VAL A 342 -14.48 23.17 -10.90
C VAL A 342 -14.41 22.17 -9.73
N TYR A 343 -13.91 22.59 -8.57
CA TYR A 343 -13.84 21.69 -7.39
C TYR A 343 -15.23 21.23 -6.91
N ALA A 344 -16.27 22.06 -7.04
CA ALA A 344 -17.64 21.65 -6.71
C ALA A 344 -18.09 20.48 -7.61
N LEU A 345 -17.83 20.57 -8.92
CA LEU A 345 -18.11 19.49 -9.87
C LEU A 345 -17.29 18.23 -9.55
N ARG A 346 -16.00 18.40 -9.24
CA ARG A 346 -15.14 17.29 -8.81
C ARG A 346 -15.75 16.54 -7.61
N ASN A 347 -16.17 17.27 -6.59
CA ASN A 347 -16.74 16.68 -5.38
C ASN A 347 -18.06 15.94 -5.69
N ALA A 348 -18.91 16.51 -6.55
CA ALA A 348 -20.14 15.86 -7.03
C ALA A 348 -19.85 14.57 -7.82
N VAL A 349 -18.84 14.57 -8.69
CA VAL A 349 -18.41 13.39 -9.45
C VAL A 349 -17.91 12.30 -8.52
N ILE A 350 -17.06 12.63 -7.55
CA ILE A 350 -16.53 11.66 -6.58
C ILE A 350 -17.66 11.08 -5.70
N TRP A 351 -18.60 11.92 -5.29
CA TRP A 351 -19.78 11.48 -4.55
C TRP A 351 -20.64 10.51 -5.37
N ALA A 352 -20.94 10.82 -6.64
CA ALA A 352 -21.71 9.97 -7.53
C ALA A 352 -21.00 8.63 -7.81
N ILE A 353 -19.68 8.67 -8.05
CA ILE A 353 -18.84 7.48 -8.18
C ILE A 353 -18.92 6.61 -6.91
N GLY A 354 -18.86 7.24 -5.74
CA GLY A 354 -18.96 6.55 -4.44
C GLY A 354 -20.26 5.79 -4.27
N LYS A 355 -21.37 6.29 -4.80
CA LYS A 355 -22.70 5.62 -4.76
C LYS A 355 -22.86 4.48 -5.75
N SER A 356 -22.11 4.43 -6.82
CA SER A 356 -22.23 3.40 -7.85
C SER A 356 -21.63 2.07 -7.39
N ARG A 357 -22.48 1.07 -7.06
CA ARG A 357 -22.06 -0.29 -6.69
C ARG A 357 -21.19 -0.93 -7.78
N ARG A 358 -21.59 -0.75 -9.04
CA ARG A 358 -20.91 -1.33 -10.21
C ARG A 358 -19.50 -0.75 -10.36
N PHE A 359 -19.38 0.56 -10.22
CA PHE A 359 -18.12 1.27 -10.32
C PHE A 359 -17.18 0.95 -9.15
N ASN A 360 -17.70 0.93 -7.91
CA ASN A 360 -16.93 0.55 -6.72
C ASN A 360 -16.42 -0.90 -6.81
N GLY A 361 -17.25 -1.84 -7.26
CA GLY A 361 -16.83 -3.23 -7.48
C GLY A 361 -15.75 -3.37 -8.54
N TYR A 362 -15.77 -2.49 -9.55
CA TYR A 362 -14.79 -2.48 -10.62
C TYR A 362 -13.46 -1.87 -10.17
N MET A 363 -13.47 -0.74 -9.44
CA MET A 363 -12.27 -0.09 -8.92
C MET A 363 -11.56 -0.92 -7.86
N ARG A 364 -12.31 -1.68 -7.08
CA ARG A 364 -11.83 -2.41 -5.90
C ARG A 364 -11.69 -3.91 -6.15
N VAL A 365 -11.40 -4.30 -7.37
CA VAL A 365 -11.26 -5.72 -7.70
C VAL A 365 -10.21 -6.41 -6.82
N ALA A 366 -9.12 -5.73 -6.49
CA ALA A 366 -8.07 -6.26 -5.63
C ALA A 366 -8.58 -6.66 -4.24
N ASP A 367 -9.48 -5.85 -3.61
CA ASP A 367 -10.04 -6.15 -2.29
C ASP A 367 -10.74 -7.52 -2.25
N ARG A 368 -11.18 -8.00 -3.39
CA ARG A 368 -11.97 -9.22 -3.56
C ARG A 368 -11.15 -10.47 -3.90
N VAL A 369 -9.86 -10.31 -4.17
CA VAL A 369 -9.01 -11.47 -4.45
C VAL A 369 -8.75 -12.24 -3.15
N ASP A 370 -9.07 -13.51 -3.20
CA ASP A 370 -8.63 -14.50 -2.22
C ASP A 370 -7.48 -15.30 -2.83
N ALA A 371 -6.26 -14.96 -2.42
CA ALA A 371 -5.07 -15.61 -2.94
C ALA A 371 -4.88 -17.03 -2.41
N LEU A 372 -5.50 -17.38 -1.27
CA LEU A 372 -5.47 -18.74 -0.72
C LEU A 372 -6.29 -19.69 -1.60
N SER A 373 -7.52 -19.31 -1.93
CA SER A 373 -8.39 -20.10 -2.81
C SER A 373 -8.18 -19.81 -4.32
N ARG A 374 -7.36 -18.81 -4.64
CA ARG A 374 -7.10 -18.34 -6.02
C ARG A 374 -8.36 -17.92 -6.77
N LYS A 375 -9.25 -17.20 -6.09
CA LYS A 375 -10.54 -16.76 -6.63
C LYS A 375 -10.75 -15.27 -6.45
N VAL A 376 -11.56 -14.69 -7.31
CA VAL A 376 -12.11 -13.34 -7.12
C VAL A 376 -13.50 -13.47 -6.52
N LEU A 377 -13.63 -13.05 -5.25
CA LEU A 377 -14.88 -13.12 -4.51
C LEU A 377 -15.94 -12.16 -5.09
N PRO A 378 -17.24 -12.44 -4.88
CA PRO A 378 -18.31 -11.53 -5.25
C PRO A 378 -18.12 -10.13 -4.65
N ALA A 379 -18.66 -9.09 -5.28
CA ALA A 379 -18.61 -7.74 -4.73
C ALA A 379 -19.45 -7.68 -3.44
N PRO A 380 -18.91 -7.16 -2.33
CA PRO A 380 -19.67 -7.03 -1.08
C PRO A 380 -20.88 -6.12 -1.27
N ARG A 381 -21.98 -6.39 -0.55
CA ARG A 381 -23.13 -5.49 -0.47
C ARG A 381 -22.75 -4.32 0.43
N PHE A 382 -22.55 -3.14 -0.14
CA PHE A 382 -22.32 -1.93 0.64
C PHE A 382 -23.65 -1.28 1.03
N THR A 383 -23.89 -1.08 2.32
CA THR A 383 -24.97 -0.24 2.82
C THR A 383 -24.42 1.19 2.93
N LEU A 384 -24.84 2.07 2.04
CA LEU A 384 -24.62 3.51 2.19
C LEU A 384 -25.74 4.02 3.11
N GLN A 385 -25.40 4.49 4.29
CA GLN A 385 -26.33 5.36 5.02
C GLN A 385 -26.33 6.72 4.32
N THR A 386 -27.45 7.07 3.71
CA THR A 386 -27.71 8.44 3.28
C THR A 386 -28.02 9.23 4.53
N GLY A 387 -27.09 10.06 5.00
CA GLY A 387 -27.42 11.08 5.98
C GLY A 387 -28.47 12.00 5.36
N GLU A 388 -29.70 11.93 5.82
CA GLU A 388 -30.66 13.00 5.60
C GLU A 388 -30.10 14.27 6.25
N PRO A 389 -30.15 15.43 5.58
CA PRO A 389 -29.82 16.67 6.23
C PRO A 389 -30.76 16.84 7.41
N ALA A 390 -30.23 17.10 8.61
CA ALA A 390 -31.02 17.40 9.79
C ALA A 390 -32.01 18.51 9.42
N SER A 391 -33.29 18.18 9.43
CA SER A 391 -34.36 19.16 9.31
C SER A 391 -34.28 20.08 10.53
N ASN A 392 -33.94 21.34 10.31
CA ASN A 392 -34.06 22.39 11.29
C ASN A 392 -35.55 22.44 11.71
N GLY A 393 -35.85 21.81 12.83
CA GLY A 393 -37.13 21.98 13.52
C GLY A 393 -37.21 23.43 13.99
N SER A 394 -37.94 24.23 13.26
CA SER A 394 -38.50 25.49 13.75
C SER A 394 -39.60 25.13 14.74
N THR A 395 -39.32 25.25 16.03
CA THR A 395 -40.36 25.39 17.03
C THR A 395 -40.53 26.87 17.34
N GLY A 396 -41.76 27.35 17.13
CA GLY A 396 -42.20 28.67 17.47
C GLY A 396 -42.29 28.93 18.99
#